data_221ab61183f9607ab899aaf0c9746786
#
_entry.id   221ab61183f9607ab899aaf0c9746786
#
_cell.length_a   1.000
_cell.length_b   1.000
_cell.length_c   1.000
_cell.angle_alpha   90.00
_cell.angle_beta   90.00
_cell.angle_gamma   90.00
#
_symmetry.space_group_name_H-M   'P 1'
#
loop_
_entity.id
_entity.type
_entity.pdbx_description
1 polymer ?
#
loop_
_entity_poly.entity_id
_entity_poly.type
_entity_poly.pdbx_seq_one_letter_code
_entity_poly.pdbx_strand_id
1 'polypeptide(L)'
;MNTNQNWHGTTIVLIRKGNQTIVAGDGQVSLGNTVLKSKPKKVRKIEKRNVIAGFAGSTADALTLFERLEAKLEKHAGNLTRAAVELAKDWRTDKYLRRLEALMAVADKEKSFIISLTGDVLEPEDGIIGIGSGGNYALAAAKVLMDSDMSAEEIAKKSLK
;
A
#
# COMPACT_ATOMS: atom_id res chain seq x y z
N MET A 1 -10.50 19.56 20.82
CA MET A 1 -10.10 19.24 20.35
C MET A 1 -9.64 18.75 19.62
N ASN A 2 -9.43 18.61 19.18
CA ASN A 2 -9.04 18.08 18.39
C ASN A 2 -8.23 17.18 18.38
N THR A 3 -8.33 16.53 18.77
CA THR A 3 -7.42 15.50 18.99
C THR A 3 -7.39 14.57 17.88
N ASN A 4 -8.37 14.55 17.10
CA ASN A 4 -8.32 13.60 16.07
C ASN A 4 -7.30 13.96 15.12
N GLN A 5 -6.73 15.06 15.17
CA GLN A 5 -5.74 15.24 14.22
C GLN A 5 -4.60 14.39 14.43
N ASN A 6 -4.47 13.80 15.50
CA ASN A 6 -3.28 13.08 15.70
C ASN A 6 -3.24 11.80 14.99
N TRP A 7 -4.32 11.24 14.59
CA TRP A 7 -4.15 10.00 13.95
C TRP A 7 -4.85 9.98 12.69
N HIS A 8 -5.04 11.14 12.19
CA HIS A 8 -5.38 11.08 10.96
C HIS A 8 -4.57 10.47 10.26
N GLY A 9 -4.45 9.98 10.31
CA GLY A 9 -3.94 9.19 9.69
C GLY A 9 -3.41 9.20 8.45
N THR A 10 -3.07 8.16 7.96
CA THR A 10 -2.46 8.06 6.69
C THR A 10 -3.46 7.65 5.67
N THR A 11 -3.45 8.35 4.56
CA THR A 11 -4.16 7.91 3.37
C THR A 11 -3.13 7.41 2.39
N ILE A 12 -3.32 6.21 1.89
CA ILE A 12 -2.44 5.60 0.90
C ILE A 12 -3.25 5.33 -0.34
N VAL A 13 -2.69 5.69 -1.50
CA VAL A 13 -3.32 5.34 -2.77
C VAL A 13 -2.31 4.59 -3.62
N LEU A 14 -2.77 3.55 -4.30
CA LEU A 14 -1.95 2.78 -5.22
C LEU A 14 -2.65 2.82 -6.57
N ILE A 15 -1.90 3.21 -7.59
CA ILE A 15 -2.44 3.36 -8.94
C ILE A 15 -1.60 2.52 -9.88
N ARG A 16 -2.25 1.67 -10.64
CA ARG A 16 -1.60 0.94 -11.72
C ARG A 16 -2.21 1.43 -13.02
N LYS A 17 -1.44 2.09 -13.83
CA LYS A 17 -1.93 2.60 -15.12
C LYS A 17 -0.83 2.43 -16.16
N GLY A 18 -1.14 1.76 -17.24
CA GLY A 18 -0.16 1.46 -18.27
C GLY A 18 0.94 0.58 -17.68
N ASN A 19 2.18 1.00 -17.86
CA ASN A 19 3.30 0.26 -17.32
C ASN A 19 3.77 0.79 -15.98
N GLN A 20 3.05 1.76 -15.42
CA GLN A 20 3.47 2.35 -14.15
C GLN A 20 2.61 1.87 -13.00
N THR A 21 3.25 1.65 -11.88
CA THR A 21 2.57 1.36 -10.62
C THR A 21 3.14 2.30 -9.56
N ILE A 22 2.26 3.07 -8.93
CA ILE A 22 2.65 4.10 -7.98
C ILE A 22 1.96 3.85 -6.66
N VAL A 23 2.70 3.98 -5.57
CA VAL A 23 2.12 4.05 -4.23
C VAL A 23 2.46 5.42 -3.67
N ALA A 24 1.47 6.12 -3.17
CA ALA A 24 1.68 7.46 -2.62
C ALA A 24 0.91 7.62 -1.32
N GLY A 25 1.44 8.42 -0.43
CA GLY A 25 0.78 8.73 0.83
C GLY A 25 1.43 9.95 1.46
N ASP A 26 0.63 10.82 2.02
CA ASP A 26 1.07 11.97 2.82
C ASP A 26 2.43 12.55 2.45
N GLY A 27 2.57 13.04 1.25
CA GLY A 27 3.80 13.66 0.80
C GLY A 27 4.90 12.72 0.38
N GLN A 28 4.64 11.43 0.39
CA GLN A 28 5.60 10.42 -0.02
C GLN A 28 5.09 9.71 -1.26
N VAL A 29 5.95 9.51 -2.22
CA VAL A 29 5.57 8.83 -3.46
C VAL A 29 6.65 7.82 -3.79
N SER A 30 6.24 6.62 -4.15
CA SER A 30 7.15 5.58 -4.58
C SER A 30 6.69 5.06 -5.94
N LEU A 31 7.57 5.20 -6.91
CA LEU A 31 7.35 4.60 -8.21
C LEU A 31 7.79 3.15 -8.15
N GLY A 32 7.36 2.38 -9.08
CA GLY A 32 7.74 0.97 -9.12
C GLY A 32 9.23 0.74 -9.05
N ASN A 33 10.02 1.70 -9.47
CA ASN A 33 11.47 1.56 -9.45
C ASN A 33 12.19 2.64 -8.68
N THR A 34 11.48 3.60 -8.09
CA THR A 34 12.13 4.74 -7.45
C THR A 34 11.31 5.26 -6.29
N VAL A 35 11.99 5.63 -5.21
CA VAL A 35 11.36 6.38 -4.14
C VAL A 35 11.66 7.84 -4.36
N LEU A 36 10.63 8.65 -4.57
CA LEU A 36 10.82 10.04 -4.96
C LEU A 36 11.05 10.98 -3.79
N LYS A 37 10.63 10.59 -2.61
CA LYS A 37 10.84 11.40 -1.42
C LYS A 37 11.62 10.61 -0.40
N SER A 38 12.45 11.29 0.35
CA SER A 38 13.19 10.61 1.39
C SER A 38 12.29 10.26 2.56
N LYS A 39 12.72 9.40 3.39
CA LYS A 39 12.04 9.00 4.63
C LYS A 39 10.65 8.44 4.41
N PRO A 40 10.51 7.45 3.56
CA PRO A 40 9.22 6.82 3.38
C PRO A 40 8.90 6.00 4.62
N LYS A 41 7.96 6.44 5.42
CA LYS A 41 7.58 5.74 6.64
C LYS A 41 6.41 4.81 6.41
N LYS A 42 5.51 5.22 5.55
CA LYS A 42 4.30 4.43 5.27
C LYS A 42 4.28 3.89 3.86
N VAL A 43 5.26 4.27 3.05
CA VAL A 43 5.41 3.79 1.69
C VAL A 43 6.83 3.23 1.56
N ARG A 44 6.97 2.05 1.00
CA ARG A 44 8.28 1.39 0.94
C ARG A 44 8.44 0.61 -0.35
N LYS A 45 9.65 0.62 -0.88
CA LYS A 45 9.99 -0.22 -2.01
C LYS A 45 10.92 -1.32 -1.55
N ILE A 46 10.60 -2.56 -1.90
CA ILE A 46 11.43 -3.72 -1.63
C ILE A 46 12.21 -4.00 -2.90
N GLU A 47 13.41 -3.46 -2.98
CA GLU A 47 14.14 -3.38 -4.24
C GLU A 47 14.52 -4.71 -4.82
N LYS A 48 14.91 -5.63 -3.99
CA LYS A 48 15.31 -6.93 -4.47
C LYS A 48 14.21 -7.62 -5.24
N ARG A 49 12.96 -7.32 -4.96
CA ARG A 49 11.85 -8.06 -5.55
C ARG A 49 10.94 -7.18 -6.40
N ASN A 50 11.31 -5.89 -6.57
CA ASN A 50 10.47 -4.98 -7.33
C ASN A 50 9.05 -4.89 -6.80
N VAL A 51 8.90 -4.88 -5.49
CA VAL A 51 7.59 -4.78 -4.85
C VAL A 51 7.52 -3.43 -4.15
N ILE A 52 6.38 -2.76 -4.29
CA ILE A 52 6.13 -1.53 -3.55
C ILE A 52 4.96 -1.78 -2.61
N ALA A 53 4.97 -1.10 -1.49
CA ALA A 53 3.96 -1.31 -0.46
C ALA A 53 3.63 -0.01 0.23
N GLY A 54 2.37 0.12 0.64
CA GLY A 54 1.91 1.23 1.45
C GLY A 54 1.14 0.70 2.64
N PHE A 55 1.22 1.41 3.75
CA PHE A 55 0.64 0.96 4.99
C PHE A 55 -0.15 2.08 5.64
N ALA A 56 -1.38 1.81 6.00
CA ALA A 56 -2.21 2.75 6.75
C ALA A 56 -2.32 2.25 8.18
N GLY A 57 -1.65 2.93 9.08
CA GLY A 57 -1.56 2.56 10.48
C GLY A 57 -0.37 3.26 11.12
N SER A 58 0.08 2.80 12.27
CA SER A 58 1.20 3.44 12.95
C SER A 58 2.53 3.12 12.25
N THR A 59 3.50 3.97 12.44
CA THR A 59 4.82 3.76 11.84
C THR A 59 5.50 2.49 12.37
N ALA A 60 5.35 2.22 13.66
CA ALA A 60 5.96 1.03 14.23
C ALA A 60 5.35 -0.24 13.64
N ASP A 61 4.03 -0.23 13.46
CA ASP A 61 3.34 -1.37 12.87
C ASP A 61 3.73 -1.55 11.41
N ALA A 62 3.91 -0.44 10.70
CA ALA A 62 4.34 -0.49 9.31
C ALA A 62 5.67 -1.21 9.17
N LEU A 63 6.63 -0.87 10.02
CA LEU A 63 7.93 -1.51 9.96
C LEU A 63 7.83 -3.01 10.17
N THR A 64 7.05 -3.41 11.16
CA THR A 64 6.88 -4.83 11.45
C THR A 64 6.29 -5.57 10.26
N LEU A 65 5.26 -5.01 9.66
CA LEU A 65 4.60 -5.69 8.56
C LEU A 65 5.43 -5.68 7.28
N PHE A 66 6.17 -4.60 7.04
CA PHE A 66 7.07 -4.57 5.89
C PHE A 66 8.17 -5.62 6.03
N GLU A 67 8.71 -5.79 7.23
CA GLU A 67 9.72 -6.81 7.46
C GLU A 67 9.15 -8.22 7.27
N ARG A 68 7.94 -8.43 7.73
CA ARG A 68 7.28 -9.73 7.54
C ARG A 68 7.01 -9.99 6.06
N LEU A 69 6.58 -8.97 5.35
CA LEU A 69 6.35 -9.09 3.90
C LEU A 69 7.65 -9.44 3.19
N GLU A 70 8.73 -8.75 3.55
CA GLU A 70 10.02 -8.99 2.95
C GLU A 70 10.48 -10.44 3.17
N ALA A 71 10.30 -10.94 4.38
CA ALA A 71 10.67 -12.31 4.70
C ALA A 71 9.84 -13.31 3.88
N LYS A 72 8.56 -13.06 3.68
CA LYS A 72 7.71 -13.93 2.89
C LYS A 72 8.11 -13.91 1.41
N LEU A 73 8.49 -12.74 0.91
CA LEU A 73 8.96 -12.64 -0.48
C LEU A 73 10.25 -13.40 -0.68
N GLU A 74 11.14 -13.34 0.30
CA GLU A 74 12.39 -14.11 0.23
C GLU A 74 12.08 -15.60 0.22
N LYS A 75 11.22 -16.03 1.12
CA LYS A 75 10.89 -17.45 1.23
C LYS A 75 10.23 -18.00 -0.02
N HIS A 76 9.45 -17.18 -0.71
CA HIS A 76 8.68 -17.62 -1.87
C HIS A 76 9.24 -17.08 -3.19
N ALA A 77 10.50 -16.74 -3.20
CA ALA A 77 11.25 -16.37 -4.42
C ALA A 77 10.60 -15.21 -5.19
N GLY A 78 10.06 -14.24 -4.47
CA GLY A 78 9.48 -13.05 -5.08
C GLY A 78 8.07 -13.20 -5.58
N ASN A 79 7.42 -14.32 -5.30
CA ASN A 79 6.02 -14.51 -5.69
C ASN A 79 5.12 -13.68 -4.78
N LEU A 80 4.63 -12.57 -5.27
CA LEU A 80 3.85 -11.64 -4.46
C LEU A 80 2.54 -12.25 -4.00
N THR A 81 1.85 -12.96 -4.86
CA THR A 81 0.58 -13.59 -4.49
C THR A 81 0.78 -14.52 -3.30
N ARG A 82 1.79 -15.38 -3.37
CA ARG A 82 2.06 -16.31 -2.29
C ARG A 82 2.48 -15.60 -1.02
N ALA A 83 3.33 -14.59 -1.16
CA ALA A 83 3.79 -13.83 -0.01
C ALA A 83 2.62 -13.11 0.67
N ALA A 84 1.71 -12.53 -0.12
CA ALA A 84 0.56 -11.82 0.42
C ALA A 84 -0.37 -12.77 1.18
N VAL A 85 -0.64 -13.94 0.61
CA VAL A 85 -1.49 -14.94 1.26
C VAL A 85 -0.87 -15.42 2.57
N GLU A 86 0.43 -15.70 2.56
CA GLU A 86 1.11 -16.17 3.76
C GLU A 86 1.17 -15.07 4.82
N LEU A 87 1.37 -13.83 4.43
CA LEU A 87 1.37 -12.73 5.38
C LEU A 87 -0.02 -12.56 5.99
N ALA A 88 -1.06 -12.68 5.19
CA ALA A 88 -2.43 -12.57 5.69
C ALA A 88 -2.74 -13.67 6.70
N LYS A 89 -2.25 -14.88 6.45
CA LYS A 89 -2.43 -15.97 7.40
C LYS A 89 -1.74 -15.66 8.73
N ASP A 90 -0.52 -15.16 8.66
CA ASP A 90 0.22 -14.77 9.86
C ASP A 90 -0.50 -13.65 10.59
N TRP A 91 -1.01 -12.68 9.86
CA TRP A 91 -1.70 -11.54 10.45
C TRP A 91 -2.92 -12.01 11.23
N ARG A 92 -3.63 -12.97 10.69
CA ARG A 92 -4.83 -13.46 11.34
C ARG A 92 -4.53 -14.31 12.58
N THR A 93 -3.43 -15.05 12.56
CA THR A 93 -3.18 -16.07 13.59
C THR A 93 -2.10 -15.67 14.61
N ASP A 94 -1.20 -14.76 14.26
CA ASP A 94 -0.14 -14.36 15.18
C ASP A 94 -0.73 -13.40 16.21
N LYS A 95 -0.49 -13.69 17.48
CA LYS A 95 -1.05 -12.90 18.56
C LYS A 95 -0.68 -11.43 18.48
N TYR A 96 0.55 -11.14 18.11
CA TYR A 96 1.01 -9.77 18.00
C TYR A 96 0.40 -9.09 16.80
N LEU A 97 0.51 -9.71 15.62
CA LEU A 97 0.03 -9.08 14.41
C LEU A 97 -1.48 -8.88 14.42
N ARG A 98 -2.20 -9.80 15.05
CA ARG A 98 -3.64 -9.73 15.11
C ARG A 98 -4.17 -8.49 15.81
N ARG A 99 -3.35 -7.86 16.62
CA ARG A 99 -3.73 -6.65 17.35
C ARG A 99 -3.50 -5.37 16.53
N LEU A 100 -2.84 -5.47 15.38
CA LEU A 100 -2.56 -4.30 14.59
C LEU A 100 -3.81 -3.91 13.79
N GLU A 101 -4.25 -2.67 13.96
CA GLU A 101 -5.37 -2.18 13.19
C GLU A 101 -4.84 -1.43 12.01
N ALA A 102 -4.77 -2.06 10.90
CA ALA A 102 -4.08 -1.50 9.76
C ALA A 102 -4.51 -2.16 8.46
N LEU A 103 -4.17 -1.51 7.37
CA LEU A 103 -4.34 -2.05 6.04
C LEU A 103 -3.04 -1.86 5.28
N MET A 104 -2.72 -2.79 4.42
CA MET A 104 -1.53 -2.72 3.61
C MET A 104 -1.89 -2.88 2.14
N ALA A 105 -1.32 -2.05 1.28
CA ALA A 105 -1.45 -2.18 -0.16
C ALA A 105 -0.09 -2.61 -0.69
N VAL A 106 -0.04 -3.63 -1.53
CA VAL A 106 1.20 -4.11 -2.10
C VAL A 106 1.05 -4.34 -3.58
N ALA A 107 2.11 -4.16 -4.33
CA ALA A 107 2.07 -4.37 -5.76
C ALA A 107 3.44 -4.72 -6.32
N ASP A 108 3.45 -5.58 -7.31
CA ASP A 108 4.61 -5.75 -8.17
C ASP A 108 4.22 -5.28 -9.57
N LYS A 109 4.98 -5.60 -10.59
CA LYS A 109 4.66 -5.10 -11.92
C LYS A 109 3.43 -5.77 -12.53
N GLU A 110 2.94 -6.84 -11.93
CA GLU A 110 1.81 -7.56 -12.50
C GLU A 110 0.55 -7.52 -11.64
N LYS A 111 0.70 -7.52 -10.32
CA LYS A 111 -0.45 -7.67 -9.44
C LYS A 111 -0.43 -6.67 -8.31
N SER A 112 -1.62 -6.39 -7.79
CA SER A 112 -1.80 -5.49 -6.65
C SER A 112 -2.78 -6.14 -5.68
N PHE A 113 -2.52 -5.99 -4.39
CA PHE A 113 -3.40 -6.57 -3.36
C PHE A 113 -3.59 -5.61 -2.21
N ILE A 114 -4.78 -5.69 -1.59
CA ILE A 114 -5.00 -5.11 -0.27
C ILE A 114 -4.96 -6.26 0.72
N ILE A 115 -4.18 -6.11 1.77
CA ILE A 115 -4.11 -7.09 2.85
C ILE A 115 -4.67 -6.42 4.09
N SER A 116 -5.68 -7.03 4.69
CA SER A 116 -6.36 -6.43 5.83
C SER A 116 -6.05 -7.11 7.14
N LEU A 117 -6.39 -6.44 8.21
CA LEU A 117 -6.17 -6.97 9.55
C LEU A 117 -6.98 -8.23 9.82
N THR A 118 -8.02 -8.48 9.05
CA THR A 118 -8.80 -9.71 9.23
C THR A 118 -8.16 -10.88 8.49
N GLY A 119 -7.05 -10.66 7.83
CA GLY A 119 -6.38 -11.72 7.08
C GLY A 119 -6.92 -11.91 5.68
N ASP A 120 -7.63 -10.93 5.17
CA ASP A 120 -8.15 -11.00 3.82
C ASP A 120 -7.14 -10.46 2.82
N VAL A 121 -7.12 -11.04 1.65
CA VAL A 121 -6.31 -10.55 0.53
C VAL A 121 -7.27 -10.26 -0.62
N LEU A 122 -7.33 -9.00 -1.03
CA LEU A 122 -8.24 -8.59 -2.09
C LEU A 122 -7.46 -8.03 -3.26
N GLU A 123 -7.84 -8.42 -4.45
CA GLU A 123 -7.19 -7.90 -5.66
C GLU A 123 -8.17 -6.96 -6.35
N PRO A 124 -7.84 -5.67 -6.52
CA PRO A 124 -8.76 -4.74 -7.17
C PRO A 124 -8.80 -5.01 -8.66
N GLU A 125 -9.97 -4.86 -9.25
CA GLU A 125 -10.12 -5.13 -10.68
C GLU A 125 -9.63 -3.98 -11.55
N ASP A 126 -9.65 -2.77 -11.03
CA ASP A 126 -9.37 -1.59 -11.83
C ASP A 126 -7.99 -0.99 -11.59
N GLY A 127 -7.15 -1.66 -10.86
CA GLY A 127 -5.77 -1.18 -10.63
C GLY A 127 -5.66 -0.02 -9.65
N ILE A 128 -6.70 0.24 -8.86
CA ILE A 128 -6.70 1.34 -7.92
C ILE A 128 -6.97 0.82 -6.52
N ILE A 129 -6.15 1.25 -5.56
CA ILE A 129 -6.37 0.94 -4.17
C ILE A 129 -6.33 2.25 -3.38
N GLY A 130 -7.30 2.47 -2.51
CA GLY A 130 -7.26 3.57 -1.55
C GLY A 130 -7.51 3.02 -0.16
N ILE A 131 -6.58 3.25 0.76
CA ILE A 131 -6.72 2.76 2.13
C ILE A 131 -6.39 3.88 3.11
N GLY A 132 -6.82 3.70 4.35
CA GLY A 132 -6.60 4.69 5.39
C GLY A 132 -7.78 5.62 5.54
N SER A 133 -7.62 6.65 6.35
CA SER A 133 -8.72 7.53 6.74
C SER A 133 -9.35 8.27 5.57
N GLY A 134 -8.57 8.68 4.59
CA GLY A 134 -9.09 9.33 3.39
C GLY A 134 -9.15 8.41 2.19
N GLY A 135 -9.03 7.10 2.42
CA GLY A 135 -8.89 6.15 1.31
C GLY A 135 -10.06 6.14 0.35
N ASN A 136 -11.28 6.24 0.86
CA ASN A 136 -12.44 6.21 -0.01
C ASN A 136 -12.54 7.46 -0.90
N TYR A 137 -12.14 8.60 -0.36
CA TYR A 137 -12.13 9.82 -1.17
C TYR A 137 -11.05 9.75 -2.24
N ALA A 138 -9.86 9.29 -1.86
CA ALA A 138 -8.77 9.15 -2.82
C ALA A 138 -9.13 8.13 -3.90
N LEU A 139 -9.77 7.04 -3.52
CA LEU A 139 -10.19 6.01 -4.46
C LEU A 139 -11.20 6.58 -5.46
N ALA A 140 -12.19 7.33 -4.98
CA ALA A 140 -13.20 7.91 -5.86
C ALA A 140 -12.56 8.91 -6.82
N ALA A 141 -11.66 9.76 -6.33
CA ALA A 141 -10.98 10.73 -7.18
C ALA A 141 -10.13 10.02 -8.23
N ALA A 142 -9.41 8.99 -7.82
CA ALA A 142 -8.55 8.25 -8.74
C ALA A 142 -9.37 7.57 -9.85
N LYS A 143 -10.51 7.02 -9.51
CA LYS A 143 -11.35 6.36 -10.49
C LYS A 143 -11.81 7.31 -11.60
N VAL A 144 -12.14 8.53 -11.22
CA VAL A 144 -12.52 9.54 -12.20
C VAL A 144 -11.32 9.90 -13.09
N LEU A 145 -10.15 10.04 -12.49
CA LEU A 145 -8.97 10.49 -13.24
C LEU A 145 -8.33 9.40 -14.09
N MET A 146 -8.66 8.15 -13.84
CA MET A 146 -8.09 7.04 -14.64
C MET A 146 -8.46 7.13 -16.11
N ASP A 147 -9.59 7.76 -16.43
CA ASP A 147 -10.00 7.91 -17.81
C ASP A 147 -9.37 9.11 -18.50
N SER A 148 -8.57 9.86 -17.77
CA SER A 148 -7.93 11.06 -18.33
C SER A 148 -6.58 10.69 -18.92
N ASP A 149 -5.87 11.70 -19.44
CA ASP A 149 -4.53 11.49 -19.99
C ASP A 149 -3.46 11.55 -18.92
N MET A 150 -3.82 11.70 -17.66
CA MET A 150 -2.85 11.80 -16.58
C MET A 150 -2.09 10.51 -16.39
N SER A 151 -0.82 10.63 -16.03
CA SER A 151 -0.01 9.47 -15.67
C SER A 151 -0.44 8.95 -14.31
N ALA A 152 0.00 7.74 -13.98
CA ALA A 152 -0.29 7.16 -12.67
C ALA A 152 0.21 8.07 -11.55
N GLU A 153 1.38 8.66 -11.72
CA GLU A 153 1.94 9.55 -10.71
C GLU A 153 1.08 10.79 -10.50
N GLU A 154 0.64 11.40 -11.60
CA GLU A 154 -0.21 12.58 -11.51
C GLU A 154 -1.54 12.27 -10.85
N ILE A 155 -2.13 11.12 -11.18
CA ILE A 155 -3.38 10.70 -10.58
C ILE A 155 -3.20 10.49 -9.08
N ALA A 156 -2.13 9.83 -8.68
CA ALA A 156 -1.88 9.58 -7.27
C ALA A 156 -1.73 10.87 -6.48
N LYS A 157 -0.96 11.81 -7.01
CA LYS A 157 -0.76 13.08 -6.33
C LYS A 157 -2.05 13.87 -6.22
N LYS A 158 -2.84 13.90 -7.29
CA LYS A 158 -4.08 14.65 -7.29
C LYS A 158 -5.12 14.03 -6.39
N SER A 159 -5.16 12.72 -6.31
CA SER A 159 -6.14 12.01 -5.50
C SER A 159 -5.91 12.22 -4.01
N LEU A 160 -4.69 12.55 -3.61
CA LEU A 160 -4.38 12.76 -2.21
C LEU A 160 -4.65 14.19 -1.74
N LYS A 161 -5.07 15.07 -2.62
CA LYS A 161 -5.37 16.45 -2.22
C LYS A 161 -6.82 16.68 -1.77
#